data_df94c19a311687e349bdc085ffefacc6
#
_entry.id   df94c19a311687e349bdc085ffefacc6
#
_cell.length_a   1.000
_cell.length_b   1.000
_cell.length_c   1.000
_cell.angle_alpha   90.00
_cell.angle_beta   90.00
_cell.angle_gamma   90.00
#
_symmetry.space_group_name_H-M   'P 1'
#
loop_
_entity.id
_entity.type
_entity.pdbx_description
1 polymer ?
#
loop_
_entity_poly.entity_id
_entity_poly.type
_entity_poly.pdbx_seq_one_letter_code
_entity_poly.pdbx_strand_id
1 'polypeptide(L)'
;MAYEQALPPIEQAAEPPGSGGGRAPWGYADMAKAVGVVIGGTILAALPVAVIAAIIARGSDIDEGDAELAVALGANLLLEMLLLVAVAMFSVRKYNVSWAMVGLRLPERGGWWLPLALLGGALTVISVYFAVLAATGVEPKGNIPDEAFDSVPLIILVGILSIGLAPVMEETFFRGFLFGGLRGRWGVFFAALSTGFLFALAHVDPLVFIPFTAVGMIFAWGYVYSGSLLASMIAHLLFNSISFGLAVSGAAS
;
A
#
# COMPACT_ATOMS: atom_id res chain seq x y z
N MET A 1 12.75 -51.66 -31.81
CA MET A 1 11.90 -51.28 -30.68
C MET A 1 12.40 -49.95 -30.17
N ALA A 2 11.71 -48.84 -30.57
CA ALA A 2 12.06 -47.50 -30.15
C ALA A 2 11.35 -47.23 -28.81
N TYR A 3 12.09 -46.85 -27.79
CA TYR A 3 11.58 -46.36 -26.52
C TYR A 3 11.09 -44.91 -26.74
N GLU A 4 9.79 -44.76 -26.88
CA GLU A 4 9.12 -43.48 -26.77
C GLU A 4 9.06 -43.08 -25.30
N GLN A 5 10.05 -42.31 -24.83
CA GLN A 5 10.01 -41.70 -23.52
C GLN A 5 8.89 -40.66 -23.54
N ALA A 6 7.76 -40.99 -22.90
CA ALA A 6 6.70 -40.01 -22.62
C ALA A 6 7.30 -38.89 -21.79
N LEU A 7 7.31 -37.68 -22.35
CA LEU A 7 7.63 -36.46 -21.60
C LEU A 7 6.69 -36.35 -20.40
N PRO A 8 7.19 -35.98 -19.20
CA PRO A 8 6.33 -35.76 -18.06
C PRO A 8 5.28 -34.71 -18.41
N PRO A 9 4.05 -34.80 -17.85
CA PRO A 9 3.03 -33.78 -18.08
C PRO A 9 3.62 -32.42 -17.75
N ILE A 10 3.49 -31.46 -18.66
CA ILE A 10 3.83 -30.07 -18.39
C ILE A 10 2.91 -29.65 -17.23
N GLU A 11 3.49 -29.52 -16.05
CA GLU A 11 2.83 -28.99 -14.86
C GLU A 11 2.28 -27.62 -15.30
N GLN A 12 0.94 -27.52 -15.41
CA GLN A 12 0.27 -26.31 -15.84
C GLN A 12 0.68 -25.23 -14.84
N ALA A 13 1.59 -24.36 -15.25
CA ALA A 13 1.97 -23.20 -14.48
C ALA A 13 0.69 -22.47 -14.11
N ALA A 14 0.41 -22.33 -12.79
CA ALA A 14 -0.78 -21.68 -12.31
C ALA A 14 -0.90 -20.30 -12.98
N GLU A 15 -2.00 -20.06 -13.70
CA GLU A 15 -2.22 -18.78 -14.35
C GLU A 15 -2.16 -17.64 -13.33
N PRO A 16 -1.44 -16.55 -13.63
CA PRO A 16 -1.32 -15.45 -12.70
C PRO A 16 -2.68 -14.83 -12.41
N PRO A 17 -2.96 -14.37 -11.17
CA PRO A 17 -4.26 -13.81 -10.75
C PRO A 17 -4.65 -12.50 -11.45
N GLY A 18 -4.30 -12.26 -12.68
CA GLY A 18 -4.66 -11.12 -13.50
C GLY A 18 -5.31 -11.51 -14.82
N SER A 19 -5.05 -12.73 -15.31
CA SER A 19 -5.54 -13.24 -16.59
C SER A 19 -6.65 -14.28 -16.37
N GLY A 20 -7.88 -13.84 -16.07
CA GLY A 20 -9.06 -14.72 -16.12
C GLY A 20 -9.25 -15.65 -14.92
N GLY A 21 -9.70 -15.15 -13.78
CA GLY A 21 -10.47 -15.92 -12.79
C GLY A 21 -9.75 -16.97 -11.92
N GLY A 22 -8.48 -17.23 -12.10
CA GLY A 22 -7.70 -18.17 -11.32
C GLY A 22 -7.57 -17.77 -9.86
N ARG A 23 -7.68 -18.75 -8.91
CA ARG A 23 -7.47 -18.52 -7.48
C ARG A 23 -5.98 -18.42 -7.19
N ALA A 24 -5.57 -17.43 -6.41
CA ALA A 24 -4.23 -17.39 -5.84
C ALA A 24 -3.97 -18.66 -4.98
N PRO A 25 -2.75 -19.20 -4.96
CA PRO A 25 -2.41 -20.38 -4.16
C PRO A 25 -2.50 -20.11 -2.64
N TRP A 26 -2.30 -18.88 -2.20
CA TRP A 26 -2.45 -18.50 -0.78
C TRP A 26 -3.91 -18.30 -0.40
N GLY A 27 -4.23 -18.61 0.86
CA GLY A 27 -5.59 -18.60 1.38
C GLY A 27 -5.79 -17.66 2.56
N TYR A 28 -6.96 -17.76 3.21
CA TYR A 28 -7.33 -16.92 4.36
C TYR A 28 -6.34 -17.01 5.52
N ALA A 29 -5.83 -18.21 5.80
CA ALA A 29 -4.87 -18.40 6.88
C ALA A 29 -3.54 -17.66 6.61
N ASP A 30 -3.09 -17.61 5.35
CA ASP A 30 -1.88 -16.88 4.96
C ASP A 30 -2.09 -15.37 5.09
N MET A 31 -3.23 -14.89 4.59
CA MET A 31 -3.59 -13.47 4.69
C MET A 31 -3.75 -13.04 6.15
N ALA A 32 -4.42 -13.82 6.98
CA ALA A 32 -4.59 -13.52 8.40
C ALA A 32 -3.24 -13.51 9.15
N LYS A 33 -2.36 -14.47 8.87
CA LYS A 33 -1.00 -14.50 9.44
C LYS A 33 -0.18 -13.30 8.98
N ALA A 34 -0.25 -12.94 7.70
CA ALA A 34 0.44 -11.78 7.15
C ALA A 34 -0.01 -10.48 7.83
N VAL A 35 -1.33 -10.25 7.95
CA VAL A 35 -1.90 -9.11 8.67
C VAL A 35 -1.45 -9.13 10.14
N GLY A 36 -1.48 -10.28 10.80
CA GLY A 36 -1.01 -10.44 12.19
C GLY A 36 0.47 -10.12 12.36
N VAL A 37 1.33 -10.53 11.41
CA VAL A 37 2.77 -10.19 11.41
C VAL A 37 2.98 -8.70 11.21
N VAL A 38 2.24 -8.08 10.29
CA VAL A 38 2.35 -6.63 10.04
C VAL A 38 1.93 -5.84 11.29
N ILE A 39 0.74 -6.09 11.82
CA ILE A 39 0.22 -5.37 13.00
C ILE A 39 1.10 -5.67 14.22
N GLY A 40 1.33 -6.93 14.54
CA GLY A 40 2.12 -7.34 15.71
C GLY A 40 3.57 -6.89 15.62
N GLY A 41 4.19 -6.99 14.44
CA GLY A 41 5.56 -6.54 14.19
C GLY A 41 5.71 -5.03 14.34
N THR A 42 4.76 -4.25 13.82
CA THR A 42 4.76 -2.79 13.96
C THR A 42 4.61 -2.38 15.42
N ILE A 43 3.66 -2.98 16.17
CA ILE A 43 3.47 -2.68 17.61
C ILE A 43 4.69 -3.06 18.42
N LEU A 44 5.24 -4.28 18.20
CA LEU A 44 6.41 -4.77 18.94
C LEU A 44 7.67 -3.95 18.72
N ALA A 45 7.83 -3.36 17.53
CA ALA A 45 9.00 -2.57 17.22
C ALA A 45 8.82 -1.07 17.50
N ALA A 46 7.60 -0.56 17.47
CA ALA A 46 7.32 0.84 17.85
C ALA A 46 7.71 1.12 19.32
N LEU A 47 7.47 0.18 20.23
CA LEU A 47 7.82 0.31 21.65
C LEU A 47 9.32 0.53 21.90
N PRO A 48 10.26 -0.34 21.44
CA PRO A 48 11.68 -0.09 21.59
C PRO A 48 12.15 1.20 20.93
N VAL A 49 11.62 1.54 19.74
CA VAL A 49 11.98 2.78 19.05
C VAL A 49 11.56 4.00 19.87
N ALA A 50 10.33 4.02 20.41
CA ALA A 50 9.85 5.09 21.27
C ALA A 50 10.67 5.22 22.57
N VAL A 51 11.05 4.09 23.19
CA VAL A 51 11.91 4.08 24.40
C VAL A 51 13.30 4.64 24.08
N ILE A 52 13.90 4.22 22.98
CA ILE A 52 15.22 4.70 22.56
C ILE A 52 15.17 6.20 22.25
N ALA A 53 14.17 6.66 21.51
CA ALA A 53 13.99 8.08 21.22
C ALA A 53 13.82 8.93 22.50
N ALA A 54 13.00 8.45 23.46
CA ALA A 54 12.81 9.11 24.75
C ALA A 54 14.10 9.15 25.59
N ILE A 55 14.96 8.13 25.54
CA ILE A 55 16.26 8.12 26.21
C ILE A 55 17.21 9.12 25.56
N ILE A 56 17.26 9.15 24.24
CA ILE A 56 18.09 10.09 23.47
C ILE A 56 17.65 11.53 23.75
N ALA A 57 16.37 11.85 23.66
CA ALA A 57 15.83 13.18 23.92
C ALA A 57 16.16 13.68 25.34
N ARG A 58 16.13 12.78 26.35
CA ARG A 58 16.50 13.14 27.74
C ARG A 58 17.99 13.36 27.97
N GLY A 59 18.83 12.77 27.13
CA GLY A 59 20.31 12.83 27.24
C GLY A 59 20.98 13.79 26.28
N SER A 60 20.25 14.47 25.42
CA SER A 60 20.74 15.38 24.38
C SER A 60 19.85 16.62 24.29
N ASP A 61 20.34 17.67 23.63
CA ASP A 61 19.56 18.88 23.34
C ASP A 61 18.58 18.69 22.12
N ILE A 62 18.15 17.44 21.87
CA ILE A 62 17.16 17.13 20.82
C ILE A 62 15.78 17.52 21.31
N ASP A 63 15.06 18.28 20.51
CA ASP A 63 13.67 18.68 20.78
C ASP A 63 12.76 17.42 20.83
N GLU A 64 11.72 17.50 21.67
CA GLU A 64 10.74 16.44 21.84
C GLU A 64 9.99 16.14 20.53
N GLY A 65 9.70 17.18 19.72
CA GLY A 65 9.12 17.06 18.38
C GLY A 65 10.00 16.29 17.40
N ASP A 66 11.29 16.55 17.37
CA ASP A 66 12.26 15.82 16.52
C ASP A 66 12.33 14.33 16.90
N ALA A 67 12.26 14.03 18.19
CA ALA A 67 12.26 12.65 18.68
C ALA A 67 10.97 11.92 18.29
N GLU A 68 9.81 12.56 18.39
CA GLU A 68 8.50 12.02 17.96
C GLU A 68 8.48 11.78 16.45
N LEU A 69 8.98 12.72 15.65
CA LEU A 69 9.08 12.57 14.20
C LEU A 69 9.99 11.39 13.82
N ALA A 70 11.15 11.24 14.47
CA ALA A 70 12.06 10.11 14.21
C ALA A 70 11.38 8.75 14.51
N VAL A 71 10.60 8.68 15.60
CA VAL A 71 9.79 7.50 15.94
C VAL A 71 8.73 7.23 14.87
N ALA A 72 8.00 8.25 14.44
CA ALA A 72 6.96 8.13 13.43
C ALA A 72 7.52 7.64 12.08
N LEU A 73 8.62 8.25 11.61
CA LEU A 73 9.28 7.84 10.37
C LEU A 73 9.87 6.43 10.46
N GLY A 74 10.47 6.08 11.59
CA GLY A 74 11.00 4.73 11.83
C GLY A 74 9.89 3.67 11.85
N ALA A 75 8.77 3.96 12.52
CA ALA A 75 7.61 3.07 12.56
C ALA A 75 6.96 2.91 11.19
N ASN A 76 6.85 4.00 10.41
CA ASN A 76 6.33 3.94 9.05
C ASN A 76 7.23 3.10 8.14
N LEU A 77 8.54 3.35 8.12
CA LEU A 77 9.49 2.55 7.34
C LEU A 77 9.43 1.07 7.70
N LEU A 78 9.33 0.76 8.98
CA LEU A 78 9.19 -0.62 9.45
C LEU A 78 7.88 -1.25 8.96
N LEU A 79 6.75 -0.52 9.05
CA LEU A 79 5.46 -0.98 8.54
C LEU A 79 5.58 -1.35 7.06
N GLU A 80 6.15 -0.46 6.24
CA GLU A 80 6.34 -0.68 4.80
C GLU A 80 7.20 -1.94 4.53
N MET A 81 8.30 -2.10 5.26
CA MET A 81 9.13 -3.30 5.15
C MET A 81 8.37 -4.57 5.55
N LEU A 82 7.57 -4.53 6.62
CA LEU A 82 6.77 -5.67 7.07
C LEU A 82 5.69 -6.05 6.05
N LEU A 83 5.09 -5.08 5.35
CA LEU A 83 4.14 -5.36 4.26
C LEU A 83 4.81 -6.24 3.18
N LEU A 84 5.98 -5.84 2.70
CA LEU A 84 6.70 -6.58 1.66
C LEU A 84 7.18 -7.95 2.15
N VAL A 85 7.76 -8.01 3.36
CA VAL A 85 8.22 -9.26 3.98
C VAL A 85 7.06 -10.23 4.15
N ALA A 86 5.89 -9.77 4.59
CA ALA A 86 4.71 -10.60 4.74
C ALA A 86 4.26 -11.19 3.39
N VAL A 87 4.23 -10.38 2.31
CA VAL A 87 3.94 -10.89 0.96
C VAL A 87 4.98 -11.93 0.54
N ALA A 88 6.26 -11.64 0.71
CA ALA A 88 7.33 -12.55 0.35
C ALA A 88 7.23 -13.89 1.09
N MET A 89 6.95 -13.87 2.39
CA MET A 89 6.86 -15.07 3.24
C MET A 89 5.60 -15.90 2.96
N PHE A 90 4.43 -15.26 2.90
CA PHE A 90 3.14 -15.95 2.86
C PHE A 90 2.60 -16.18 1.44
N SER A 91 3.27 -15.67 0.40
CA SER A 91 2.96 -15.98 -1.00
C SER A 91 4.18 -16.51 -1.75
N VAL A 92 5.12 -15.64 -2.12
CA VAL A 92 6.22 -15.95 -3.04
C VAL A 92 7.06 -17.13 -2.58
N ARG A 93 7.59 -17.10 -1.36
CA ARG A 93 8.45 -18.16 -0.82
C ARG A 93 7.67 -19.41 -0.46
N LYS A 94 6.51 -19.25 0.21
CA LYS A 94 5.73 -20.41 0.67
C LYS A 94 5.22 -21.29 -0.47
N TYR A 95 4.80 -20.66 -1.57
CA TYR A 95 4.20 -21.36 -2.73
C TYR A 95 5.14 -21.45 -3.92
N ASN A 96 6.39 -20.99 -3.77
CA ASN A 96 7.40 -20.98 -4.84
C ASN A 96 6.89 -20.35 -6.13
N VAL A 97 6.19 -19.21 -6.00
CA VAL A 97 5.65 -18.46 -7.14
C VAL A 97 6.49 -17.22 -7.41
N SER A 98 6.43 -16.70 -8.63
CA SER A 98 7.12 -15.46 -8.98
C SER A 98 6.38 -14.22 -8.47
N TRP A 99 7.07 -13.10 -8.35
CA TRP A 99 6.46 -11.79 -8.07
C TRP A 99 5.45 -11.35 -9.14
N ALA A 100 5.57 -11.87 -10.37
CA ALA A 100 4.58 -11.66 -11.41
C ALA A 100 3.20 -12.25 -11.05
N MET A 101 3.15 -13.33 -10.24
CA MET A 101 1.90 -13.89 -9.70
C MET A 101 1.21 -12.93 -8.74
N VAL A 102 1.96 -12.13 -8.00
CA VAL A 102 1.44 -11.07 -7.12
C VAL A 102 1.00 -9.83 -7.92
N GLY A 103 1.39 -9.74 -9.21
CA GLY A 103 1.02 -8.62 -10.07
C GLY A 103 2.17 -7.68 -10.46
N LEU A 104 3.40 -7.97 -9.99
CA LEU A 104 4.60 -7.21 -10.37
C LEU A 104 5.09 -7.67 -11.75
N ARG A 105 4.39 -7.21 -12.78
CA ARG A 105 4.65 -7.52 -14.20
C ARG A 105 4.19 -6.36 -15.08
N LEU A 106 4.61 -6.36 -16.33
CA LEU A 106 4.15 -5.34 -17.29
C LEU A 106 2.63 -5.47 -17.53
N PRO A 107 1.93 -4.34 -17.73
CA PRO A 107 0.50 -4.34 -17.97
C PRO A 107 0.16 -4.96 -19.34
N GLU A 108 -0.91 -5.76 -19.37
CA GLU A 108 -1.45 -6.34 -20.60
C GLU A 108 -2.35 -5.35 -21.36
N ARG A 109 -2.93 -4.38 -20.63
CA ARG A 109 -3.90 -3.39 -21.14
C ARG A 109 -3.71 -2.05 -20.43
N GLY A 110 -4.25 -1.00 -21.03
CA GLY A 110 -4.39 0.32 -20.39
C GLY A 110 -3.24 1.29 -20.68
N GLY A 111 -2.07 0.82 -21.07
CA GLY A 111 -0.96 1.71 -21.42
C GLY A 111 -0.75 2.88 -20.44
N TRP A 112 -0.24 4.00 -20.94
CA TRP A 112 0.07 5.21 -20.14
C TRP A 112 -1.16 6.00 -19.65
N TRP A 113 -2.32 5.83 -20.27
CA TRP A 113 -3.54 6.56 -19.87
C TRP A 113 -4.17 6.01 -18.59
N LEU A 114 -3.98 4.71 -18.30
CA LEU A 114 -4.63 4.06 -17.17
C LEU A 114 -4.21 4.64 -15.81
N PRO A 115 -2.92 4.83 -15.50
CA PRO A 115 -2.52 5.51 -14.27
C PRO A 115 -3.16 6.90 -14.11
N LEU A 116 -3.28 7.67 -15.18
CA LEU A 116 -3.90 8.99 -15.17
C LEU A 116 -5.42 8.91 -14.93
N ALA A 117 -6.09 7.92 -15.50
CA ALA A 117 -7.51 7.71 -15.26
C ALA A 117 -7.78 7.29 -13.80
N LEU A 118 -6.94 6.39 -13.23
CA LEU A 118 -7.02 5.99 -11.82
C LEU A 118 -6.77 7.18 -10.90
N LEU A 119 -5.76 8.00 -11.18
CA LEU A 119 -5.46 9.23 -10.47
C LEU A 119 -6.65 10.20 -10.53
N GLY A 120 -7.21 10.44 -11.72
CA GLY A 120 -8.38 11.31 -11.89
C GLY A 120 -9.58 10.81 -11.08
N GLY A 121 -9.84 9.51 -11.07
CA GLY A 121 -10.87 8.89 -10.24
C GLY A 121 -10.62 9.10 -8.75
N ALA A 122 -9.39 8.86 -8.28
CA ALA A 122 -8.99 9.05 -6.89
C ALA A 122 -9.15 10.52 -6.46
N LEU A 123 -8.62 11.46 -7.24
CA LEU A 123 -8.74 12.89 -6.96
C LEU A 123 -10.20 13.35 -6.95
N THR A 124 -11.03 12.84 -7.87
CA THR A 124 -12.47 13.17 -7.89
C THR A 124 -13.15 12.71 -6.60
N VAL A 125 -12.93 11.46 -6.17
CA VAL A 125 -13.50 10.92 -4.93
C VAL A 125 -13.09 11.75 -3.72
N ILE A 126 -11.79 12.03 -3.59
CA ILE A 126 -11.24 12.82 -2.49
C ILE A 126 -11.82 14.24 -2.49
N SER A 127 -11.80 14.93 -3.64
CA SER A 127 -12.29 16.31 -3.76
C SER A 127 -13.79 16.42 -3.44
N VAL A 128 -14.60 15.51 -3.98
CA VAL A 128 -16.05 15.50 -3.71
C VAL A 128 -16.32 15.23 -2.23
N TYR A 129 -15.64 14.24 -1.65
CA TYR A 129 -15.79 13.89 -0.24
C TYR A 129 -15.43 15.07 0.68
N PHE A 130 -14.27 15.68 0.50
CA PHE A 130 -13.84 16.80 1.34
C PHE A 130 -14.67 18.08 1.09
N ALA A 131 -15.17 18.31 -0.13
CA ALA A 131 -16.11 19.40 -0.38
C ALA A 131 -17.43 19.20 0.41
N VAL A 132 -17.93 17.97 0.48
CA VAL A 132 -19.12 17.64 1.30
C VAL A 132 -18.78 17.80 2.79
N LEU A 133 -17.63 17.34 3.23
CA LEU A 133 -17.20 17.43 4.62
C LEU A 133 -17.04 18.89 5.07
N ALA A 134 -16.43 19.73 4.25
CA ALA A 134 -16.27 21.16 4.51
C ALA A 134 -17.63 21.88 4.65
N ALA A 135 -18.66 21.48 3.89
CA ALA A 135 -20.01 21.99 4.03
C ALA A 135 -20.66 21.66 5.39
N THR A 136 -20.12 20.69 6.15
CA THR A 136 -20.54 20.37 7.53
C THR A 136 -19.73 21.09 8.60
N GLY A 137 -18.73 21.90 8.22
CA GLY A 137 -17.85 22.62 9.14
C GLY A 137 -16.72 21.76 9.72
N VAL A 138 -16.49 20.57 9.18
CA VAL A 138 -15.38 19.71 9.60
C VAL A 138 -14.16 19.98 8.69
N GLU A 139 -13.07 20.40 9.30
CA GLU A 139 -11.80 20.61 8.60
C GLU A 139 -10.88 19.41 8.83
N PRO A 140 -10.45 18.72 7.76
CA PRO A 140 -9.47 17.64 7.89
C PRO A 140 -8.10 18.23 8.27
N LYS A 141 -7.43 17.57 9.22
CA LYS A 141 -6.03 17.89 9.55
C LYS A 141 -5.10 17.07 8.67
N GLY A 142 -3.95 17.66 8.30
CA GLY A 142 -2.89 16.92 7.61
C GLY A 142 -2.33 15.80 8.52
N ASN A 143 -1.92 14.69 7.91
CA ASN A 143 -1.36 13.54 8.63
C ASN A 143 0.18 13.61 8.74
N ILE A 144 0.82 14.62 8.16
CA ILE A 144 2.26 14.83 8.23
C ILE A 144 2.50 15.86 9.34
N PRO A 145 3.30 15.53 10.37
CA PRO A 145 3.67 16.48 11.41
C PRO A 145 4.38 17.71 10.84
N ASP A 146 4.14 18.88 11.42
CA ASP A 146 4.72 20.14 10.94
C ASP A 146 6.25 20.12 10.99
N GLU A 147 6.83 19.44 11.97
CA GLU A 147 8.29 19.22 12.14
C GLU A 147 8.92 18.52 10.92
N ALA A 148 8.15 17.77 10.15
CA ALA A 148 8.61 17.14 8.91
C ALA A 148 9.01 18.15 7.83
N PHE A 149 8.60 19.41 7.98
CA PHE A 149 8.86 20.49 7.03
C PHE A 149 9.94 21.47 7.51
N ASP A 150 10.53 21.28 8.69
CA ASP A 150 11.51 22.18 9.31
C ASP A 150 12.85 22.22 8.58
N SER A 151 13.16 21.18 7.81
CA SER A 151 14.42 21.11 7.07
C SER A 151 14.31 20.41 5.73
N VAL A 152 15.14 20.85 4.76
CA VAL A 152 15.20 20.23 3.43
C VAL A 152 15.52 18.72 3.49
N PRO A 153 16.46 18.23 4.32
CA PRO A 153 16.68 16.79 4.44
C PRO A 153 15.46 16.00 4.92
N LEU A 154 14.69 16.53 5.86
CA LEU A 154 13.45 15.88 6.35
C LEU A 154 12.40 15.87 5.27
N ILE A 155 12.16 16.97 4.56
CA ILE A 155 11.25 17.03 3.42
C ILE A 155 11.60 15.96 2.38
N ILE A 156 12.89 15.84 2.02
CA ILE A 156 13.36 14.82 1.08
C ILE A 156 13.09 13.41 1.61
N LEU A 157 13.41 13.14 2.88
CA LEU A 157 13.24 11.83 3.49
C LEU A 157 11.74 11.42 3.51
N VAL A 158 10.88 12.31 4.00
CA VAL A 158 9.42 12.07 4.03
C VAL A 158 8.88 11.89 2.61
N GLY A 159 9.36 12.69 1.65
CA GLY A 159 9.00 12.54 0.24
C GLY A 159 9.41 11.18 -0.35
N ILE A 160 10.63 10.70 -0.07
CA ILE A 160 11.09 9.37 -0.52
C ILE A 160 10.21 8.27 0.07
N LEU A 161 9.89 8.35 1.36
CA LEU A 161 9.07 7.35 2.04
C LEU A 161 7.63 7.36 1.52
N SER A 162 6.98 8.51 1.51
CA SER A 162 5.55 8.62 1.18
C SER A 162 5.26 8.51 -0.32
N ILE A 163 6.12 9.08 -1.18
CA ILE A 163 5.91 9.09 -2.63
C ILE A 163 6.50 7.84 -3.29
N GLY A 164 7.71 7.45 -2.88
CA GLY A 164 8.46 6.38 -3.55
C GLY A 164 8.17 5.00 -2.97
N LEU A 165 8.36 4.83 -1.67
CA LEU A 165 8.34 3.52 -1.01
C LEU A 165 6.93 3.03 -0.72
N ALA A 166 6.12 3.83 -0.04
CA ALA A 166 4.79 3.44 0.42
C ALA A 166 3.89 2.93 -0.72
N PRO A 167 3.72 3.61 -1.88
CA PRO A 167 2.87 3.11 -2.95
C PRO A 167 3.28 1.73 -3.47
N VAL A 168 4.58 1.43 -3.52
CA VAL A 168 5.06 0.13 -4.01
C VAL A 168 4.73 -0.98 -3.01
N MET A 169 5.00 -0.76 -1.72
CA MET A 169 4.78 -1.75 -0.67
C MET A 169 3.29 -1.98 -0.43
N GLU A 170 2.53 -0.90 -0.32
CA GLU A 170 1.08 -0.95 -0.08
C GLU A 170 0.32 -1.59 -1.24
N GLU A 171 0.60 -1.21 -2.50
CA GLU A 171 -0.08 -1.83 -3.64
C GLU A 171 0.26 -3.33 -3.74
N THR A 172 1.52 -3.70 -3.45
CA THR A 172 1.94 -5.10 -3.42
C THR A 172 1.19 -5.90 -2.35
N PHE A 173 1.00 -5.33 -1.17
CA PHE A 173 0.30 -6.00 -0.07
C PHE A 173 -1.22 -5.98 -0.26
N PHE A 174 -1.82 -4.81 -0.46
CA PHE A 174 -3.29 -4.71 -0.49
C PHE A 174 -3.88 -5.23 -1.79
N ARG A 175 -3.31 -4.90 -2.97
CA ARG A 175 -3.86 -5.31 -4.27
C ARG A 175 -3.24 -6.61 -4.76
N GLY A 176 -1.93 -6.76 -4.65
CA GLY A 176 -1.24 -7.96 -5.09
C GLY A 176 -1.59 -9.18 -4.24
N PHE A 177 -1.42 -9.07 -2.93
CA PHE A 177 -1.55 -10.19 -2.02
C PHE A 177 -2.98 -10.35 -1.46
N LEU A 178 -3.52 -9.37 -0.72
CA LEU A 178 -4.82 -9.52 -0.08
C LEU A 178 -5.95 -9.60 -1.11
N PHE A 179 -6.08 -8.60 -1.99
CA PHE A 179 -7.11 -8.61 -3.02
C PHE A 179 -6.93 -9.78 -3.99
N GLY A 180 -5.68 -10.05 -4.44
CA GLY A 180 -5.36 -11.20 -5.28
C GLY A 180 -5.81 -12.53 -4.66
N GLY A 181 -5.63 -12.68 -3.34
CA GLY A 181 -6.09 -13.84 -2.57
C GLY A 181 -7.60 -13.94 -2.43
N LEU A 182 -8.30 -12.82 -2.27
CA LEU A 182 -9.75 -12.79 -2.02
C LEU A 182 -10.59 -12.86 -3.31
N ARG A 183 -10.16 -12.19 -4.40
CA ARG A 183 -11.01 -12.00 -5.58
C ARG A 183 -11.51 -13.30 -6.24
N GLY A 184 -10.68 -14.34 -6.24
CA GLY A 184 -11.06 -15.65 -6.76
C GLY A 184 -12.01 -16.44 -5.84
N ARG A 185 -12.31 -15.91 -4.64
CA ARG A 185 -13.18 -16.52 -3.63
C ARG A 185 -14.46 -15.72 -3.40
N TRP A 186 -14.39 -14.39 -3.39
CA TRP A 186 -15.48 -13.47 -3.06
C TRP A 186 -15.97 -12.66 -4.27
N GLY A 187 -15.32 -12.82 -5.44
CA GLY A 187 -15.53 -11.96 -6.59
C GLY A 187 -14.83 -10.60 -6.43
N VAL A 188 -14.75 -9.87 -7.54
CA VAL A 188 -13.97 -8.61 -7.62
C VAL A 188 -14.53 -7.53 -6.69
N PHE A 189 -15.85 -7.34 -6.65
CA PHE A 189 -16.47 -6.26 -5.88
C PHE A 189 -16.22 -6.41 -4.37
N PHE A 190 -16.56 -7.55 -3.79
CA PHE A 190 -16.40 -7.74 -2.34
C PHE A 190 -14.95 -7.82 -1.92
N ALA A 191 -14.08 -8.38 -2.75
CA ALA A 191 -12.64 -8.36 -2.49
C ALA A 191 -12.08 -6.93 -2.53
N ALA A 192 -12.47 -6.10 -3.52
CA ALA A 192 -12.04 -4.72 -3.63
C ALA A 192 -12.55 -3.86 -2.46
N LEU A 193 -13.82 -4.02 -2.09
CA LEU A 193 -14.42 -3.33 -0.94
C LEU A 193 -13.67 -3.66 0.36
N SER A 194 -13.48 -4.96 0.64
CA SER A 194 -12.84 -5.40 1.88
C SER A 194 -11.38 -4.97 1.97
N THR A 195 -10.61 -5.09 0.87
CA THR A 195 -9.20 -4.69 0.88
C THR A 195 -9.02 -3.18 0.78
N GLY A 196 -9.94 -2.45 0.15
CA GLY A 196 -10.01 -0.99 0.19
C GLY A 196 -10.30 -0.49 1.61
N PHE A 197 -11.22 -1.14 2.33
CA PHE A 197 -11.51 -0.82 3.73
C PHE A 197 -10.30 -1.09 4.64
N LEU A 198 -9.61 -2.24 4.48
CA LEU A 198 -8.38 -2.53 5.23
C LEU A 198 -7.26 -1.52 4.93
N PHE A 199 -7.14 -1.09 3.67
CA PHE A 199 -6.23 -0.02 3.28
C PHE A 199 -6.54 1.30 3.99
N ALA A 200 -7.81 1.69 4.02
CA ALA A 200 -8.25 2.88 4.73
C ALA A 200 -8.01 2.80 6.25
N LEU A 201 -8.25 1.63 6.87
CA LEU A 201 -7.97 1.39 8.27
C LEU A 201 -6.49 1.54 8.64
N ALA A 202 -5.58 1.17 7.73
CA ALA A 202 -4.14 1.30 7.96
C ALA A 202 -3.67 2.76 8.13
N HIS A 203 -4.46 3.73 7.65
CA HIS A 203 -4.17 5.16 7.82
C HIS A 203 -4.58 5.74 9.19
N VAL A 204 -5.30 4.97 10.01
CA VAL A 204 -5.68 5.31 11.40
C VAL A 204 -6.44 6.63 11.54
N ASP A 205 -6.95 7.21 10.45
CA ASP A 205 -7.74 8.44 10.42
C ASP A 205 -9.18 8.14 10.00
N PRO A 206 -10.17 8.27 10.90
CA PRO A 206 -11.58 8.00 10.57
C PRO A 206 -12.14 8.86 9.44
N LEU A 207 -11.61 10.07 9.24
CA LEU A 207 -12.09 10.99 8.19
C LEU A 207 -11.74 10.51 6.78
N VAL A 208 -10.71 9.68 6.63
CA VAL A 208 -10.33 9.13 5.33
C VAL A 208 -10.89 7.73 5.05
N PHE A 209 -11.59 7.09 5.99
CA PHE A 209 -12.09 5.72 5.80
C PHE A 209 -12.97 5.56 4.57
N ILE A 210 -13.91 6.45 4.36
CA ILE A 210 -14.81 6.38 3.19
C ILE A 210 -14.04 6.65 1.89
N PRO A 211 -13.36 7.80 1.73
CA PRO A 211 -12.69 8.12 0.48
C PRO A 211 -11.54 7.15 0.17
N PHE A 212 -10.74 6.72 1.15
CA PHE A 212 -9.64 5.79 0.90
C PHE A 212 -10.11 4.37 0.61
N THR A 213 -11.26 3.95 1.16
CA THR A 213 -11.91 2.70 0.72
C THR A 213 -12.25 2.76 -0.76
N ALA A 214 -12.85 3.87 -1.22
CA ALA A 214 -13.21 4.05 -2.63
C ALA A 214 -11.97 4.14 -3.54
N VAL A 215 -10.93 4.87 -3.13
CA VAL A 215 -9.63 4.91 -3.83
C VAL A 215 -9.04 3.51 -3.92
N GLY A 216 -9.10 2.75 -2.83
CA GLY A 216 -8.68 1.35 -2.78
C GLY A 216 -9.39 0.47 -3.80
N MET A 217 -10.70 0.65 -3.98
CA MET A 217 -11.49 -0.05 -4.99
C MET A 217 -11.13 0.37 -6.42
N ILE A 218 -10.88 1.66 -6.66
CA ILE A 218 -10.43 2.18 -7.96
C ILE A 218 -9.10 1.54 -8.37
N PHE A 219 -8.13 1.46 -7.45
CA PHE A 219 -6.82 0.86 -7.71
C PHE A 219 -6.93 -0.66 -7.93
N ALA A 220 -7.79 -1.36 -7.15
CA ALA A 220 -8.07 -2.77 -7.37
C ALA A 220 -8.70 -3.03 -8.76
N TRP A 221 -9.60 -2.14 -9.22
CA TRP A 221 -10.13 -2.20 -10.58
C TRP A 221 -9.02 -2.01 -11.63
N GLY A 222 -8.13 -1.04 -11.45
CA GLY A 222 -6.99 -0.83 -12.33
C GLY A 222 -6.10 -2.07 -12.46
N TYR A 223 -5.85 -2.75 -11.33
CA TYR A 223 -5.13 -4.02 -11.31
C TYR A 223 -5.86 -5.13 -12.08
N VAL A 224 -7.19 -5.27 -11.89
CA VAL A 224 -7.99 -6.26 -12.64
C VAL A 224 -7.97 -5.96 -14.13
N TYR A 225 -8.12 -4.70 -14.52
CA TYR A 225 -8.17 -4.28 -15.90
C TYR A 225 -6.84 -4.50 -16.64
N SER A 226 -5.73 -4.10 -16.01
CA SER A 226 -4.39 -4.15 -16.64
C SER A 226 -3.68 -5.49 -16.46
N GLY A 227 -4.08 -6.29 -15.47
CA GLY A 227 -3.35 -7.46 -15.04
C GLY A 227 -2.04 -7.16 -14.30
N SER A 228 -1.77 -5.90 -13.96
CA SER A 228 -0.50 -5.42 -13.40
C SER A 228 -0.73 -4.41 -12.28
N LEU A 229 0.13 -4.42 -11.26
CA LEU A 229 0.13 -3.42 -10.19
C LEU A 229 0.74 -2.09 -10.64
N LEU A 230 1.51 -2.05 -11.74
CA LEU A 230 2.23 -0.84 -12.14
C LEU A 230 1.31 0.37 -12.38
N ALA A 231 0.11 0.14 -12.94
CA ALA A 231 -0.82 1.24 -13.16
C ALA A 231 -1.33 1.86 -11.85
N SER A 232 -1.69 1.04 -10.87
CA SER A 232 -2.12 1.52 -9.55
C SER A 232 -0.94 2.10 -8.74
N MET A 233 0.26 1.51 -8.82
CA MET A 233 1.46 2.07 -8.18
C MET A 233 1.79 3.46 -8.71
N ILE A 234 1.77 3.66 -10.04
CA ILE A 234 2.04 4.98 -10.65
C ILE A 234 0.93 5.98 -10.26
N ALA A 235 -0.34 5.58 -10.31
CA ALA A 235 -1.43 6.45 -9.89
C ALA A 235 -1.32 6.84 -8.42
N HIS A 236 -0.94 5.92 -7.54
CA HIS A 236 -0.74 6.15 -6.12
C HIS A 236 0.46 7.07 -5.85
N LEU A 237 1.59 6.83 -6.52
CA LEU A 237 2.77 7.70 -6.47
C LEU A 237 2.40 9.14 -6.87
N LEU A 238 1.67 9.32 -7.98
CA LEU A 238 1.23 10.64 -8.43
C LEU A 238 0.25 11.28 -7.43
N PHE A 239 -0.66 10.50 -6.87
CA PHE A 239 -1.59 10.96 -5.83
C PHE A 239 -0.82 11.46 -4.60
N ASN A 240 0.12 10.67 -4.08
CA ASN A 240 0.95 11.06 -2.94
C ASN A 240 1.87 12.25 -3.27
N SER A 241 2.37 12.35 -4.51
CA SER A 241 3.16 13.50 -4.95
C SER A 241 2.35 14.81 -4.89
N ILE A 242 1.10 14.77 -5.33
CA ILE A 242 0.20 15.94 -5.28
C ILE A 242 -0.10 16.29 -3.81
N SER A 243 -0.48 15.30 -3.00
CA SER A 243 -0.82 15.49 -1.59
C SER A 243 0.37 16.05 -0.79
N PHE A 244 1.55 15.48 -1.00
CA PHE A 244 2.79 15.94 -0.36
C PHE A 244 3.19 17.36 -0.81
N GLY A 245 3.09 17.64 -2.12
CA GLY A 245 3.38 18.98 -2.66
C GLY A 245 2.45 20.05 -2.09
N LEU A 246 1.16 19.73 -1.89
CA LEU A 246 0.21 20.62 -1.23
C LEU A 246 0.57 20.84 0.25
N ALA A 247 0.97 19.78 0.97
CA ALA A 247 1.39 19.89 2.36
C ALA A 247 2.64 20.78 2.51
N VAL A 248 3.68 20.55 1.70
CA VAL A 248 4.90 21.39 1.69
C VAL A 248 4.58 22.85 1.36
N SER A 249 3.69 23.12 0.38
CA SER A 249 3.32 24.49 0.02
C SER A 249 2.49 25.18 1.11
N GLY A 250 1.65 24.45 1.84
CA GLY A 250 0.88 24.96 2.97
C GLY A 250 1.75 25.28 4.19
N ALA A 251 2.78 24.48 4.45
CA ALA A 251 3.74 24.72 5.52
C ALA A 251 4.67 25.93 5.24
N ALA A 252 4.86 26.30 3.98
CA ALA A 252 5.68 27.45 3.57
C ALA A 252 4.92 28.80 3.54
N SER A 253 3.59 28.78 3.74
CA SER A 253 2.72 29.97 3.73
C SER A 253 2.39 30.44 5.14
#